data_97aa6e654064e15b87045e6b4a78b689
#
_entry.id   97aa6e654064e15b87045e6b4a78b689
#
_cell.length_a   1.000
_cell.length_b   1.000
_cell.length_c   1.000
_cell.angle_alpha   90.00
_cell.angle_beta   90.00
_cell.angle_gamma   90.00
#
_symmetry.space_group_name_H-M   'P 1'
#
loop_
_entity.id
_entity.type
_entity.pdbx_description
1 polymer ?
#
loop_
_entity_poly.entity_id
_entity_poly.type
_entity_poly.pdbx_seq_one_letter_code
_entity_poly.pdbx_strand_id
1 'polypeptide(L)'
;MGEYFIKMQNTINQYNEISAVCRSLFEKKLADYGAAWRVLRPSSVTDQIYIKVNRIRTLQMTDKKMIDEDEEEGFIAIVNYSVIALIQLDRGVSEVLDKEDKAEIMALYDDFIQKARDLMEKKNHDYGEVWRDMRISSMTDLI
;
A
#
# COMPACT_ATOMS: atom_id res chain seq x y z
N MET A 1 15.81 -24.25 -11.74
CA MET A 1 16.35 -22.88 -11.81
C MET A 1 15.57 -22.01 -12.78
N GLY A 2 15.32 -22.46 -14.01
CA GLY A 2 14.56 -21.68 -14.99
C GLY A 2 13.13 -21.33 -14.58
N GLU A 3 12.40 -22.28 -13.97
CA GLU A 3 11.02 -22.06 -13.51
C GLU A 3 10.93 -21.01 -12.40
N TYR A 4 11.87 -21.04 -11.47
CA TYR A 4 11.95 -20.04 -10.40
C TYR A 4 12.17 -18.63 -10.97
N PHE A 5 13.10 -18.48 -11.90
CA PHE A 5 13.36 -17.18 -12.55
C PHE A 5 12.15 -16.65 -13.29
N ILE A 6 11.42 -17.48 -14.01
CA ILE A 6 10.21 -17.10 -14.74
C ILE A 6 9.12 -16.66 -13.77
N LYS A 7 8.87 -17.42 -12.70
CA LYS A 7 7.87 -17.06 -11.67
C LYS A 7 8.23 -15.76 -10.98
N MET A 8 9.49 -15.59 -10.58
CA MET A 8 9.94 -14.36 -9.92
C MET A 8 9.80 -13.15 -10.86
N GLN A 9 10.14 -13.29 -12.14
CA GLN A 9 9.99 -12.21 -13.11
C GLN A 9 8.52 -11.82 -13.29
N ASN A 10 7.60 -12.78 -13.33
CA ASN A 10 6.17 -12.52 -13.40
C ASN A 10 5.68 -11.77 -12.15
N THR A 11 6.13 -12.16 -10.98
CA THR A 11 5.78 -11.49 -9.72
C THR A 11 6.29 -10.07 -9.69
N ILE A 12 7.53 -9.83 -10.12
CA ILE A 12 8.11 -8.49 -10.22
C ILE A 12 7.29 -7.62 -11.19
N ASN A 13 6.91 -8.17 -12.34
CA ASN A 13 6.10 -7.44 -13.32
C ASN A 13 4.73 -7.08 -12.75
N GLN A 14 4.06 -8.00 -12.06
CA GLN A 14 2.78 -7.77 -11.39
C GLN A 14 2.92 -6.71 -10.28
N TYR A 15 3.97 -6.80 -9.48
CA TYR A 15 4.26 -5.81 -8.44
C TYR A 15 4.43 -4.42 -9.06
N ASN A 16 5.21 -4.31 -10.13
CA ASN A 16 5.45 -3.04 -10.80
C ASN A 16 4.15 -2.44 -11.39
N GLU A 17 3.31 -3.26 -11.99
CA GLU A 17 2.01 -2.82 -12.53
C GLU A 17 1.10 -2.28 -11.44
N ILE A 18 0.95 -3.02 -10.34
CA ILE A 18 0.10 -2.61 -9.21
C ILE A 18 0.68 -1.37 -8.53
N SER A 19 1.99 -1.33 -8.34
CA SER A 19 2.67 -0.16 -7.74
C SER A 19 2.47 1.09 -8.58
N ALA A 20 2.48 0.97 -9.90
CA ALA A 20 2.20 2.10 -10.79
C ALA A 20 0.78 2.64 -10.62
N VAL A 21 -0.21 1.77 -10.43
CA VAL A 21 -1.60 2.18 -10.15
C VAL A 21 -1.69 2.90 -8.79
N CYS A 22 -1.10 2.33 -7.76
CA CYS A 22 -1.06 2.94 -6.42
C CYS A 22 -0.37 4.30 -6.46
N ARG A 23 0.77 4.39 -7.13
CA ARG A 23 1.55 5.61 -7.29
C ARG A 23 0.77 6.71 -8.01
N SER A 24 0.10 6.35 -9.09
CA SER A 24 -0.70 7.30 -9.87
C SER A 24 -1.80 7.94 -9.03
N LEU A 25 -2.51 7.13 -8.24
CA LEU A 25 -3.55 7.64 -7.33
C LEU A 25 -2.96 8.51 -6.22
N PHE A 26 -1.84 8.10 -5.63
CA PHE A 26 -1.16 8.87 -4.60
C PHE A 26 -0.71 10.24 -5.13
N GLU A 27 -0.08 10.26 -6.31
CA GLU A 27 0.38 11.49 -6.96
C GLU A 27 -0.78 12.44 -7.26
N LYS A 28 -1.90 11.90 -7.76
CA LYS A 28 -3.11 12.68 -8.03
C LYS A 28 -3.67 13.32 -6.76
N LYS A 29 -3.77 12.55 -5.69
CA LYS A 29 -4.25 13.06 -4.40
C LYS A 29 -3.29 14.09 -3.81
N LEU A 30 -2.00 13.89 -3.98
CA LEU A 30 -0.98 14.85 -3.54
C LEU A 30 -1.10 16.17 -4.31
N ALA A 31 -1.37 16.11 -5.61
CA ALA A 31 -1.61 17.30 -6.43
C ALA A 31 -2.89 18.05 -6.01
N ASP A 32 -3.97 17.30 -5.73
CA ASP A 32 -5.29 17.88 -5.42
C ASP A 32 -5.37 18.41 -3.98
N TYR A 33 -4.81 17.69 -3.01
CA TYR A 33 -4.98 17.97 -1.58
C TYR A 33 -3.70 18.33 -0.85
N GLY A 34 -2.55 18.25 -1.52
CA GLY A 34 -1.25 18.36 -0.86
C GLY A 34 -1.00 17.20 0.10
N ALA A 35 0.01 17.34 0.95
CA ALA A 35 0.36 16.36 1.96
C ALA A 35 -0.32 16.65 3.30
N ALA A 36 -1.65 16.78 3.29
CA ALA A 36 -2.44 17.08 4.48
C ALA A 36 -2.25 16.04 5.60
N TRP A 37 -1.94 14.80 5.24
CA TRP A 37 -1.68 13.70 6.18
C TRP A 37 -0.38 13.88 6.98
N ARG A 38 0.48 14.85 6.61
CA ARG A 38 1.74 15.10 7.34
C ARG A 38 1.52 15.54 8.79
N VAL A 39 0.35 16.03 9.12
CA VAL A 39 -0.01 16.40 10.51
C VAL A 39 -0.56 15.21 11.31
N LEU A 40 -0.78 14.07 10.70
CA LEU A 40 -1.34 12.89 11.37
C LEU A 40 -0.27 12.15 12.17
N ARG A 41 -0.65 11.76 13.38
CA ARG A 41 0.15 10.82 14.18
C ARG A 41 0.15 9.45 13.53
N PRO A 42 1.19 8.62 13.72
CA PRO A 42 1.18 7.23 13.23
C PRO A 42 -0.05 6.44 13.65
N SER A 43 -0.55 6.62 14.87
CA SER A 43 -1.78 5.98 15.34
C SER A 43 -3.01 6.35 14.50
N SER A 44 -3.11 7.61 14.09
CA SER A 44 -4.21 8.06 13.23
C SER A 44 -4.15 7.45 11.84
N VAL A 45 -2.94 7.28 11.29
CA VAL A 45 -2.75 6.59 10.00
C VAL A 45 -3.10 5.11 10.13
N THR A 46 -2.72 4.48 11.23
CA THR A 46 -3.10 3.08 11.53
C THR A 46 -4.63 2.93 11.55
N ASP A 47 -5.35 3.87 12.14
CA ASP A 47 -6.82 3.85 12.16
C ASP A 47 -7.41 3.95 10.76
N GLN A 48 -6.79 4.73 9.86
CA GLN A 48 -7.23 4.78 8.45
C GLN A 48 -7.05 3.43 7.75
N ILE A 49 -5.95 2.75 7.99
CA ILE A 49 -5.72 1.39 7.49
C ILE A 49 -6.77 0.44 8.06
N TYR A 50 -7.01 0.50 9.35
CA TYR A 50 -8.02 -0.32 10.03
C TYR A 50 -9.42 -0.16 9.42
N ILE A 51 -9.83 1.07 9.17
CA ILE A 51 -11.14 1.35 8.54
C ILE A 51 -11.25 0.66 7.18
N LYS A 52 -10.21 0.74 6.36
CA LYS A 52 -10.20 0.12 5.03
C LYS A 52 -10.19 -1.40 5.09
N VAL A 53 -9.39 -1.97 5.96
CA VAL A 53 -9.33 -3.44 6.17
C VAL A 53 -10.68 -3.94 6.66
N ASN A 54 -11.27 -3.28 7.64
CA ASN A 54 -12.56 -3.67 8.20
C ASN A 54 -13.69 -3.61 7.16
N ARG A 55 -13.66 -2.60 6.29
CA ARG A 55 -14.61 -2.52 5.18
C ARG A 55 -14.45 -3.69 4.20
N ILE A 56 -13.22 -4.01 3.81
CA ILE A 56 -12.95 -5.15 2.92
C ILE A 56 -13.46 -6.45 3.57
N ARG A 57 -13.17 -6.66 4.84
CA ARG A 57 -13.62 -7.84 5.58
C ARG A 57 -15.15 -7.93 5.61
N THR A 58 -15.82 -6.82 5.84
CA THR A 58 -17.29 -6.76 5.81
C THR A 58 -17.84 -7.13 4.42
N LEU A 59 -17.25 -6.62 3.36
CA LEU A 59 -17.65 -6.98 1.99
C LEU A 59 -17.44 -8.46 1.70
N GLN A 60 -16.33 -9.02 2.15
CA GLN A 60 -16.03 -10.45 1.98
C GLN A 60 -17.01 -11.35 2.72
N MET A 61 -17.53 -10.90 3.87
CA MET A 61 -18.45 -11.66 4.69
C MET A 61 -19.91 -11.51 4.28
N THR A 62 -20.32 -10.34 3.82
CA THR A 62 -21.74 -10.01 3.58
C THR A 62 -22.12 -9.98 2.11
N ASP A 63 -21.17 -9.83 1.22
CA ASP A 63 -21.36 -9.68 -0.21
C ASP A 63 -22.35 -8.55 -0.58
N LYS A 64 -22.49 -7.55 0.31
CA LYS A 64 -23.36 -6.38 0.13
C LYS A 64 -22.54 -5.10 0.18
N LYS A 65 -22.62 -4.31 -0.88
CA LYS A 65 -22.03 -2.97 -0.88
C LYS A 65 -23.06 -1.91 -1.19
N MET A 66 -23.06 -0.84 -0.40
CA MET A 66 -23.89 0.33 -0.58
C MET A 66 -23.15 1.47 -1.28
N ILE A 67 -21.82 1.43 -1.25
CA ILE A 67 -20.93 2.39 -1.89
C ILE A 67 -20.21 1.66 -3.01
N ASP A 68 -20.13 2.29 -4.19
CA ASP A 68 -19.46 1.72 -5.37
C ASP A 68 -17.93 1.88 -5.24
N GLU A 69 -17.36 1.22 -4.27
CA GLU A 69 -15.93 1.09 -4.03
C GLU A 69 -15.66 -0.38 -3.75
N ASP A 70 -14.87 -1.03 -4.60
CA ASP A 70 -14.61 -2.46 -4.51
C ASP A 70 -13.43 -2.81 -3.58
N GLU A 71 -13.12 -4.11 -3.48
CA GLU A 71 -12.01 -4.59 -2.65
C GLU A 71 -10.66 -4.09 -3.18
N GLU A 72 -10.50 -4.01 -4.50
CA GLU A 72 -9.26 -3.54 -5.13
C GLU A 72 -8.93 -2.10 -4.71
N GLU A 73 -9.91 -1.20 -4.77
CA GLU A 73 -9.76 0.19 -4.32
C GLU A 73 -9.39 0.26 -2.84
N GLY A 74 -9.97 -0.62 -2.02
CA GLY A 74 -9.63 -0.75 -0.61
C GLY A 74 -8.18 -1.16 -0.40
N PHE A 75 -7.69 -2.14 -1.12
CA PHE A 75 -6.29 -2.58 -1.03
C PHE A 75 -5.32 -1.51 -1.53
N ILE A 76 -5.64 -0.79 -2.59
CA ILE A 76 -4.83 0.35 -3.06
C ILE A 76 -4.72 1.41 -1.97
N ALA A 77 -5.82 1.74 -1.31
CA ALA A 77 -5.82 2.69 -0.20
C ALA A 77 -4.95 2.20 0.97
N ILE A 78 -4.98 0.91 1.29
CA ILE A 78 -4.14 0.32 2.34
C ILE A 78 -2.65 0.47 1.98
N VAL A 79 -2.26 0.19 0.74
CA VAL A 79 -0.88 0.39 0.28
C VAL A 79 -0.46 1.84 0.47
N ASN A 80 -1.25 2.78 0.02
CA ASN A 80 -0.91 4.20 0.09
C ASN A 80 -0.86 4.72 1.53
N TYR A 81 -1.81 4.35 2.38
CA TYR A 81 -1.75 4.69 3.80
C TYR A 81 -0.57 4.02 4.51
N SER A 82 -0.18 2.82 4.11
CA SER A 82 1.01 2.16 4.67
C SER A 82 2.28 2.91 4.32
N VAL A 83 2.41 3.41 3.09
CA VAL A 83 3.54 4.27 2.71
C VAL A 83 3.50 5.59 3.49
N ILE A 84 2.32 6.20 3.65
CA ILE A 84 2.14 7.39 4.50
C ILE A 84 2.62 7.11 5.92
N ALA A 85 2.26 5.97 6.50
CA ALA A 85 2.71 5.60 7.83
C ALA A 85 4.24 5.49 7.91
N LEU A 86 4.87 4.90 6.90
CA LEU A 86 6.34 4.79 6.84
C LEU A 86 7.00 6.17 6.73
N ILE A 87 6.44 7.07 5.94
CA ILE A 87 6.93 8.45 5.84
C ILE A 87 6.81 9.17 7.18
N GLN A 88 5.68 9.02 7.87
CA GLN A 88 5.46 9.64 9.17
C GLN A 88 6.42 9.09 10.24
N LEU A 89 6.71 7.81 10.21
CA LEU A 89 7.68 7.20 11.11
C LEU A 89 9.11 7.71 10.84
N ASP A 90 9.44 7.93 9.57
CA ASP A 90 10.76 8.42 9.15
C ASP A 90 10.96 9.91 9.45
N ARG A 91 9.97 10.72 9.12
CA ARG A 91 10.05 12.20 9.18
C ARG A 91 9.49 12.81 10.46
N GLY A 92 8.69 12.09 11.19
CA GLY A 92 7.92 12.62 12.31
C GLY A 92 6.69 13.39 11.85
N VAL A 93 5.86 13.80 12.80
CA VAL A 93 4.64 14.57 12.53
C VAL A 93 4.99 16.03 12.25
N SER A 94 4.42 16.59 11.18
CA SER A 94 4.60 18.01 10.86
C SER A 94 3.61 18.86 11.65
N GLU A 95 4.07 19.99 12.16
CA GLU A 95 3.21 20.97 12.84
C GLU A 95 2.51 21.94 11.87
N VAL A 96 2.96 21.97 10.62
CA VAL A 96 2.50 22.96 9.63
C VAL A 96 2.05 22.28 8.35
N LEU A 97 0.83 22.63 7.92
CA LEU A 97 0.32 22.25 6.61
C LEU A 97 1.04 23.07 5.52
N ASP A 98 1.16 22.50 4.32
CA ASP A 98 1.60 23.16 3.08
C ASP A 98 3.09 23.55 2.95
N LYS A 99 3.98 23.04 3.78
CA LYS A 99 5.42 23.25 3.60
C LYS A 99 6.16 22.10 2.94
N GLU A 100 5.45 21.06 2.53
CA GLU A 100 6.11 19.88 1.98
C GLU A 100 6.35 20.06 0.47
N ASP A 101 7.58 19.77 0.05
CA ASP A 101 7.92 19.65 -1.36
C ASP A 101 7.29 18.36 -1.91
N LYS A 102 6.38 18.50 -2.87
CA LYS A 102 5.72 17.37 -3.50
C LYS A 102 6.68 16.41 -4.18
N ALA A 103 7.74 16.93 -4.79
CA ALA A 103 8.78 16.10 -5.41
C ALA A 103 9.52 15.26 -4.37
N GLU A 104 9.82 15.81 -3.20
CA GLU A 104 10.45 15.10 -2.09
C GLU A 104 9.52 14.00 -1.55
N ILE A 105 8.24 14.27 -1.37
CA ILE A 105 7.24 13.28 -0.95
C ILE A 105 7.17 12.12 -1.95
N MET A 106 7.14 12.41 -3.25
CA MET A 106 7.12 11.38 -4.29
C MET A 106 8.40 10.55 -4.29
N ALA A 107 9.55 11.15 -4.05
CA ALA A 107 10.82 10.43 -3.92
C ALA A 107 10.81 9.48 -2.71
N LEU A 108 10.26 9.90 -1.58
CA LEU A 108 10.08 9.04 -0.40
C LEU A 108 9.11 7.89 -0.69
N TYR A 109 8.01 8.17 -1.35
CA TYR A 109 7.05 7.15 -1.78
C TYR A 109 7.75 6.07 -2.62
N ASP A 110 8.47 6.49 -3.64
CA ASP A 110 9.18 5.58 -4.55
C ASP A 110 10.24 4.74 -3.80
N ASP A 111 10.96 5.34 -2.87
CA ASP A 111 11.97 4.66 -2.06
C ASP A 111 11.34 3.55 -1.19
N PHE A 112 10.23 3.83 -0.51
CA PHE A 112 9.55 2.83 0.30
C PHE A 112 8.93 1.71 -0.54
N ILE A 113 8.36 2.01 -1.70
CA ILE A 113 7.86 1.00 -2.63
C ILE A 113 9.00 0.10 -3.11
N GLN A 114 10.17 0.65 -3.42
CA GLN A 114 11.33 -0.12 -3.82
C GLN A 114 11.86 -1.01 -2.69
N LYS A 115 11.91 -0.50 -1.47
CA LYS A 115 12.30 -1.28 -0.29
C LYS A 115 11.35 -2.46 -0.05
N ALA A 116 10.05 -2.22 -0.20
CA ALA A 116 9.04 -3.28 -0.07
C ALA A 116 9.22 -4.35 -1.16
N ARG A 117 9.50 -3.95 -2.40
CA ARG A 117 9.80 -4.86 -3.50
C ARG A 117 11.03 -5.72 -3.21
N ASP A 118 12.11 -5.10 -2.76
CA ASP A 118 13.36 -5.81 -2.43
C ASP A 118 13.13 -6.84 -1.32
N LEU A 119 12.34 -6.50 -0.31
CA LEU A 119 11.96 -7.41 0.77
C LEU A 119 11.09 -8.56 0.25
N MET A 120 10.14 -8.28 -0.62
CA MET A 120 9.30 -9.29 -1.26
C MET A 120 10.15 -10.30 -2.03
N GLU A 121 11.12 -9.83 -2.83
CA GLU A 121 12.01 -10.72 -3.57
C GLU A 121 12.78 -11.67 -2.65
N LYS A 122 13.33 -11.14 -1.56
CA LYS A 122 14.05 -11.96 -0.56
C LYS A 122 13.14 -12.98 0.10
N LYS A 123 11.95 -12.59 0.50
CA LYS A 123 10.97 -13.49 1.12
C LYS A 123 10.49 -14.56 0.15
N ASN A 124 10.22 -14.22 -1.09
CA ASN A 124 9.83 -15.19 -2.11
C ASN A 124 10.94 -16.19 -2.41
N HIS A 125 12.20 -15.75 -2.35
CA HIS A 125 13.34 -16.66 -2.48
C HIS A 125 13.34 -17.73 -1.39
N ASP A 126 13.09 -17.34 -0.13
CA ASP A 126 13.17 -18.24 1.01
C ASP A 126 11.92 -19.10 1.20
N TYR A 127 10.75 -18.53 1.00
CA TYR A 127 9.46 -19.18 1.24
C TYR A 127 8.78 -19.69 -0.03
N GLY A 128 9.30 -19.35 -1.21
CA GLY A 128 8.57 -19.53 -2.46
C GLY A 128 7.38 -18.57 -2.51
N GLU A 129 6.44 -18.82 -3.42
CA GLU A 129 5.25 -18.01 -3.58
C GLU A 129 4.01 -18.68 -2.99
N VAL A 130 4.14 -19.28 -1.82
CA VAL A 130 3.04 -20.00 -1.15
C VAL A 130 1.83 -19.09 -0.88
N TRP A 131 2.06 -17.80 -0.71
CA TRP A 131 1.01 -16.81 -0.53
C TRP A 131 -0.02 -16.79 -1.68
N ARG A 132 0.37 -17.24 -2.88
CA ARG A 132 -0.57 -17.34 -4.00
C ARG A 132 -1.67 -18.38 -3.76
N ASP A 133 -1.42 -19.36 -2.91
CA ASP A 133 -2.38 -20.40 -2.55
C ASP A 133 -3.27 -19.99 -1.37
N MET A 134 -2.99 -18.84 -0.77
CA MET A 134 -3.79 -18.33 0.34
C MET A 134 -5.10 -17.71 -0.15
N ARG A 135 -6.14 -17.82 0.67
CA ARG A 135 -7.38 -17.09 0.43
C ARG A 135 -7.14 -15.59 0.62
N ILE A 136 -7.79 -14.78 -0.20
CA ILE A 136 -7.73 -13.30 -0.05
C ILE A 136 -8.24 -12.89 1.33
N SER A 137 -9.28 -13.56 1.85
CA SER A 137 -9.79 -13.30 3.20
C SER A 137 -8.74 -13.53 4.28
N SER A 138 -7.88 -14.55 4.12
CA SER A 138 -6.77 -14.80 5.05
C SER A 138 -5.73 -13.70 5.01
N MET A 139 -5.45 -13.16 3.83
CA MET A 139 -4.54 -12.01 3.68
C MET A 139 -5.12 -10.77 4.35
N THR A 140 -6.42 -10.53 4.20
CA THR A 140 -7.11 -9.41 4.87
C THR A 140 -7.00 -9.53 6.39
N ASP A 141 -7.16 -10.73 6.93
CA ASP A 141 -7.06 -10.97 8.38
C ASP A 141 -5.63 -10.72 8.92
N LEU A 142 -4.60 -10.87 8.09
CA LEU A 142 -3.21 -10.64 8.48
C LEU A 142 -2.83 -9.15 8.53
N ILE A 143 -3.54 -8.29 7.81
CA ILE A 143 -3.31 -6.85 7.82
C ILE A 143 -3.83 -6.24 9.12
#